data_36a901fcac7cb09817767c8566e31604
#
_entry.id   36a901fcac7cb09817767c8566e31604
#
_cell.length_a   1.000
_cell.length_b   1.000
_cell.length_c   1.000
_cell.angle_alpha   90.00
_cell.angle_beta   90.00
_cell.angle_gamma   90.00
#
_symmetry.space_group_name_H-M   'P 1'
#
loop_
_entity.id
_entity.type
_entity.pdbx_description
1 polymer ?
#
loop_
_entity_poly.entity_id
_entity_poly.type
_entity_poly.pdbx_seq_one_letter_code
_entity_poly.pdbx_strand_id
1 'polypeptide(L)'
;DVYKRQDGIAEERRFYYGAQVSRGNIFKYPANVFVEGEETSLFYGLETDGIYQTGDVLPDVFGSTAVPGDVKIVDQNGDGIIDLNDRTFIGNPNPDFIYGFNFNINYKRFNASILFNGVFGNDIANGNLLQLNNAEGLTYLNISPDAYYNAWRPGNAGEIIYNEYPRIGYTTNGQPAMTDRIIEDGSY
;
A
#
# COMPACT_ATOMS: atom_id res chain seq x y z
N ASP A 1 -19.58 17.94 4.24
CA ASP A 1 -19.53 17.97 2.77
C ASP A 1 -18.16 17.43 2.31
N VAL A 2 -18.15 16.15 1.94
CA VAL A 2 -16.92 15.42 1.58
C VAL A 2 -16.88 15.23 0.06
N TYR A 3 -17.24 16.26 -0.69
CA TYR A 3 -17.15 16.24 -2.14
C TYR A 3 -15.92 17.02 -2.58
N LYS A 4 -14.80 16.35 -2.85
CA LYS A 4 -13.70 16.96 -3.59
C LYS A 4 -13.67 16.40 -5.01
N ARG A 5 -13.85 17.28 -5.96
CA ARG A 5 -13.53 17.08 -7.37
C ARG A 5 -12.01 17.03 -7.47
N GLN A 6 -11.44 15.95 -7.97
CA GLN A 6 -10.04 15.94 -8.36
C GLN A 6 -9.94 16.21 -9.86
N ASP A 7 -9.18 17.25 -10.19
CA ASP A 7 -8.84 17.58 -11.57
C ASP A 7 -7.89 16.50 -12.10
N GLY A 8 -8.27 15.83 -13.18
CA GLY A 8 -7.44 14.84 -13.86
C GLY A 8 -8.14 13.54 -14.25
N ILE A 9 -9.24 13.19 -13.61
CA ILE A 9 -10.13 12.12 -14.07
C ILE A 9 -11.29 12.79 -14.79
N ALA A 10 -11.69 12.25 -15.95
CA ALA A 10 -12.71 12.81 -16.86
C ALA A 10 -13.81 13.54 -16.09
N GLU A 11 -14.13 14.76 -16.52
CA GLU A 11 -14.90 15.80 -15.81
C GLU A 11 -16.25 15.41 -15.19
N GLU A 12 -16.67 14.13 -15.30
CA GLU A 12 -18.00 13.67 -14.94
C GLU A 12 -18.03 12.60 -13.82
N ARG A 13 -16.87 12.04 -13.36
CA ARG A 13 -16.89 11.00 -12.33
C ARG A 13 -16.89 11.59 -10.92
N ARG A 14 -17.80 11.13 -10.08
CA ARG A 14 -17.88 11.54 -8.68
C ARG A 14 -17.00 10.64 -7.81
N PHE A 15 -16.14 11.26 -7.00
CA PHE A 15 -15.29 10.59 -6.02
C PHE A 15 -15.88 10.75 -4.62
N TYR A 16 -16.03 9.63 -3.92
CA TYR A 16 -16.40 9.58 -2.52
C TYR A 16 -15.29 8.87 -1.75
N TYR A 17 -14.68 9.57 -0.82
CA TYR A 17 -13.64 8.99 -0.01
C TYR A 17 -14.23 8.16 1.13
N GLY A 18 -13.69 6.95 1.33
CA GLY A 18 -14.05 6.06 2.41
C GLY A 18 -13.46 6.45 3.75
N ALA A 19 -13.54 5.53 4.71
CA ALA A 19 -12.99 5.75 6.04
C ALA A 19 -11.46 5.88 6.00
N GLN A 20 -10.92 6.76 6.83
CA GLN A 20 -9.49 6.84 7.06
C GLN A 20 -9.05 5.63 7.86
N VAL A 21 -8.08 4.89 7.38
CA VAL A 21 -7.35 3.92 8.18
C VAL A 21 -6.39 4.73 9.05
N SER A 22 -6.85 5.11 10.23
CA SER A 22 -6.11 5.99 11.12
C SER A 22 -5.48 5.20 12.25
N ARG A 23 -4.17 5.32 12.40
CA ARG A 23 -3.52 5.13 13.69
C ARG A 23 -2.57 6.29 13.94
N GLY A 24 -2.99 7.22 14.79
CA GLY A 24 -2.23 8.43 15.07
C GLY A 24 -2.21 9.39 13.88
N ASN A 25 -1.15 10.18 13.76
CA ASN A 25 -0.99 11.17 12.68
C ASN A 25 -0.48 10.60 11.35
N ILE A 26 -0.34 9.28 11.24
CA ILE A 26 0.33 8.62 10.10
C ILE A 26 -0.58 8.60 8.86
N PHE A 27 -1.90 8.52 9.04
CA PHE A 27 -2.85 8.47 7.92
C PHE A 27 -3.73 9.73 7.90
N LYS A 28 -3.40 10.64 7.04
CA LYS A 28 -4.23 11.84 6.81
C LYS A 28 -5.27 11.65 5.70
N TYR A 29 -5.17 10.55 4.94
CA TYR A 29 -5.97 10.36 3.73
C TYR A 29 -6.71 9.03 3.76
N PRO A 30 -7.91 8.99 3.17
CA PRO A 30 -8.69 7.75 3.07
C PRO A 30 -7.92 6.67 2.33
N ALA A 31 -8.03 5.44 2.83
CA ALA A 31 -7.40 4.28 2.22
C ALA A 31 -8.15 3.79 0.98
N ASN A 32 -9.45 4.03 0.94
CA ASN A 32 -10.32 3.56 -0.13
C ASN A 32 -11.19 4.68 -0.69
N VAL A 33 -11.67 4.46 -1.91
CA VAL A 33 -12.48 5.41 -2.65
C VAL A 33 -13.64 4.69 -3.34
N PHE A 34 -14.73 5.41 -3.52
CA PHE A 34 -15.87 5.00 -4.32
C PHE A 34 -15.95 5.93 -5.53
N VAL A 35 -15.86 5.38 -6.71
CA VAL A 35 -15.88 6.13 -7.97
C VAL A 35 -17.06 5.67 -8.80
N GLU A 36 -17.81 6.59 -9.35
CA GLU A 36 -18.95 6.28 -10.21
C GLU A 36 -18.49 5.51 -11.45
N GLY A 37 -19.03 4.31 -11.64
CA GLY A 37 -18.69 3.43 -12.76
C GLY A 37 -17.53 2.47 -12.51
N GLU A 38 -16.90 2.53 -11.35
CA GLU A 38 -15.86 1.58 -10.92
C GLU A 38 -16.40 0.64 -9.83
N GLU A 39 -15.61 -0.37 -9.50
CA GLU A 39 -15.90 -1.27 -8.39
C GLU A 39 -15.89 -0.53 -7.05
N THR A 40 -16.62 -1.08 -6.09
CA THR A 40 -16.78 -0.43 -4.80
C THR A 40 -15.54 -0.54 -3.93
N SER A 41 -15.21 0.54 -3.22
CA SER A 41 -14.20 0.53 -2.16
C SER A 41 -12.77 0.24 -2.63
N LEU A 42 -12.42 0.59 -3.87
CA LEU A 42 -11.06 0.42 -4.39
C LEU A 42 -10.04 1.11 -3.48
N PHE A 43 -8.88 0.48 -3.30
CA PHE A 43 -7.75 1.11 -2.61
C PHE A 43 -7.15 2.20 -3.48
N TYR A 44 -6.94 3.38 -2.89
CA TYR A 44 -6.52 4.57 -3.60
C TYR A 44 -5.36 5.25 -2.88
N GLY A 45 -4.21 5.26 -3.51
CA GLY A 45 -2.97 5.72 -2.90
C GLY A 45 -1.89 6.00 -3.91
N LEU A 46 -0.66 6.03 -3.45
CA LEU A 46 0.52 6.23 -4.26
C LEU A 46 1.13 4.90 -4.68
N GLU A 47 1.46 4.78 -5.93
CA GLU A 47 2.22 3.66 -6.48
C GLU A 47 3.71 3.87 -6.23
N THR A 48 4.45 2.78 -5.91
CA THR A 48 5.88 2.85 -5.62
C THR A 48 6.71 2.11 -6.65
N ASP A 49 7.91 2.63 -6.94
CA ASP A 49 8.90 2.05 -7.85
C ASP A 49 10.24 1.83 -7.13
N GLY A 50 10.19 1.11 -6.00
CA GLY A 50 11.37 0.76 -5.22
C GLY A 50 11.87 1.86 -4.28
N ILE A 51 13.17 2.05 -4.20
CA ILE A 51 13.86 2.93 -3.26
C ILE A 51 14.86 3.82 -4.03
N TYR A 52 14.89 5.11 -3.74
CA TYR A 52 15.87 6.03 -4.34
C TYR A 52 17.30 5.61 -4.00
N GLN A 53 18.14 5.53 -5.04
CA GLN A 53 19.53 5.17 -4.93
C GLN A 53 20.45 6.41 -4.91
N THR A 54 21.69 6.20 -4.49
CA THR A 54 22.71 7.25 -4.60
C THR A 54 22.96 7.55 -6.08
N GLY A 55 22.69 8.78 -6.49
CA GLY A 55 22.84 9.24 -7.87
C GLY A 55 21.54 9.35 -8.67
N ASP A 56 20.41 8.93 -8.09
CA ASP A 56 19.09 9.17 -8.69
C ASP A 56 18.74 10.66 -8.68
N VAL A 57 17.86 11.04 -9.60
CA VAL A 57 17.20 12.36 -9.55
C VAL A 57 16.18 12.32 -8.42
N LEU A 58 16.32 13.26 -7.50
CA LEU A 58 15.49 13.32 -6.29
C LEU A 58 14.44 14.41 -6.45
N PRO A 59 13.14 14.06 -6.59
CA PRO A 59 12.07 15.03 -6.73
C PRO A 59 11.70 15.68 -5.39
N ASP A 60 10.87 16.70 -5.46
CA ASP A 60 10.13 17.18 -4.30
C ASP A 60 8.98 16.21 -4.01
N VAL A 61 8.90 15.76 -2.78
CA VAL A 61 7.87 14.85 -2.27
C VAL A 61 7.14 15.56 -1.13
N PHE A 62 5.94 16.02 -1.39
CA PHE A 62 5.10 16.77 -0.42
C PHE A 62 5.81 17.97 0.22
N GLY A 63 6.59 18.74 -0.56
CA GLY A 63 7.31 19.92 -0.08
C GLY A 63 8.65 19.61 0.60
N SER A 64 9.17 18.41 0.44
CA SER A 64 10.49 18.01 0.92
C SER A 64 11.24 17.26 -0.16
N THR A 65 12.50 17.63 -0.41
CA THR A 65 13.32 16.90 -1.37
C THR A 65 13.59 15.48 -0.85
N ALA A 66 13.31 14.48 -1.68
CA ALA A 66 13.63 13.08 -1.39
C ALA A 66 15.15 12.92 -1.15
N VAL A 67 15.52 11.90 -0.41
CA VAL A 67 16.93 11.55 -0.21
C VAL A 67 17.16 10.07 -0.55
N PRO A 68 18.39 9.65 -0.88
CA PRO A 68 18.70 8.25 -1.11
C PRO A 68 18.26 7.37 0.07
N GLY A 69 17.60 6.27 -0.23
CA GLY A 69 16.99 5.37 0.77
C GLY A 69 15.52 5.66 1.10
N ASP A 70 14.96 6.74 0.60
CA ASP A 70 13.52 6.98 0.69
C ASP A 70 12.75 6.14 -0.33
N VAL A 71 11.48 5.90 -0.08
CA VAL A 71 10.60 5.20 -1.01
C VAL A 71 10.43 6.04 -2.28
N LYS A 72 10.67 5.43 -3.42
CA LYS A 72 10.47 6.04 -4.73
C LYS A 72 9.01 5.92 -5.14
N ILE A 73 8.34 7.04 -5.23
CA ILE A 73 6.93 7.13 -5.63
C ILE A 73 6.87 7.49 -7.12
N VAL A 74 5.92 6.88 -7.83
CA VAL A 74 5.69 7.14 -9.25
C VAL A 74 4.98 8.49 -9.41
N ASP A 75 5.56 9.36 -10.23
CA ASP A 75 4.94 10.60 -10.68
C ASP A 75 3.95 10.25 -11.79
N GLN A 76 2.65 10.19 -11.45
CA GLN A 76 1.60 9.74 -12.36
C GLN A 76 1.24 10.82 -13.39
N ASN A 77 1.37 12.07 -13.05
CA ASN A 77 1.00 13.18 -13.91
C ASN A 77 2.17 13.76 -14.70
N GLY A 78 3.42 13.42 -14.33
CA GLY A 78 4.64 13.82 -15.02
C GLY A 78 5.05 15.28 -14.80
N ASP A 79 4.61 15.90 -13.69
CA ASP A 79 4.93 17.29 -13.39
C ASP A 79 6.25 17.49 -12.61
N GLY A 80 6.88 16.39 -12.17
CA GLY A 80 8.15 16.37 -11.44
C GLY A 80 8.01 16.63 -9.94
N ILE A 81 6.80 16.71 -9.43
CA ILE A 81 6.47 16.88 -8.00
C ILE A 81 5.59 15.74 -7.56
N ILE A 82 5.95 15.09 -6.48
CA ILE A 82 5.11 14.03 -5.91
C ILE A 82 4.15 14.62 -4.89
N ASP A 83 2.86 14.54 -5.20
CA ASP A 83 1.81 15.05 -4.33
C ASP A 83 0.51 14.20 -4.38
N LEU A 84 -0.60 14.77 -3.94
CA LEU A 84 -1.89 14.06 -3.92
C LEU A 84 -2.48 13.80 -5.32
N ASN A 85 -1.97 14.47 -6.35
CA ASN A 85 -2.42 14.30 -7.72
C ASN A 85 -1.83 13.02 -8.34
N ASP A 86 -0.77 12.45 -7.74
CA ASP A 86 -0.14 11.21 -8.18
C ASP A 86 -0.81 9.95 -7.64
N ARG A 87 -1.93 10.10 -6.91
CA ARG A 87 -2.65 8.93 -6.43
C ARG A 87 -3.39 8.22 -7.54
N THR A 88 -3.34 6.89 -7.48
CA THR A 88 -4.01 5.98 -8.41
C THR A 88 -4.69 4.83 -7.67
N PHE A 89 -5.36 3.94 -8.39
CA PHE A 89 -5.88 2.70 -7.81
C PHE A 89 -4.72 1.75 -7.57
N ILE A 90 -4.51 1.35 -6.31
CA ILE A 90 -3.39 0.52 -5.86
C ILE A 90 -3.82 -0.88 -5.44
N GLY A 91 -5.09 -1.21 -5.47
CA GLY A 91 -5.62 -2.53 -5.18
C GLY A 91 -7.14 -2.57 -5.15
N ASN A 92 -7.66 -3.80 -5.17
CA ASN A 92 -9.08 -4.08 -5.22
C ASN A 92 -9.49 -5.06 -4.10
N PRO A 93 -10.30 -4.63 -3.11
CA PRO A 93 -10.75 -5.52 -2.04
C PRO A 93 -11.86 -6.48 -2.47
N ASN A 94 -12.41 -6.33 -3.68
CA ASN A 94 -13.49 -7.18 -4.16
C ASN A 94 -12.92 -8.45 -4.76
N PRO A 95 -13.41 -9.64 -4.37
CA PRO A 95 -12.92 -10.89 -4.92
C PRO A 95 -13.44 -11.12 -6.33
N ASP A 96 -12.62 -11.71 -7.18
CA ASP A 96 -13.01 -12.19 -8.50
C ASP A 96 -14.06 -13.31 -8.39
N PHE A 97 -13.85 -14.23 -7.42
CA PHE A 97 -14.82 -15.28 -7.11
C PHE A 97 -14.67 -15.84 -5.71
N ILE A 98 -15.77 -16.38 -5.21
CA ILE A 98 -15.86 -17.12 -3.95
C ILE A 98 -16.26 -18.55 -4.27
N TYR A 99 -15.58 -19.52 -3.67
CA TYR A 99 -15.88 -20.94 -3.91
C TYR A 99 -16.14 -21.71 -2.63
N GLY A 100 -16.93 -22.77 -2.75
CA GLY A 100 -17.19 -23.68 -1.65
C GLY A 100 -17.44 -25.09 -2.16
N PHE A 101 -16.79 -26.08 -1.55
CA PHE A 101 -17.00 -27.50 -1.81
C PHE A 101 -17.34 -28.21 -0.53
N ASN A 102 -18.42 -28.98 -0.56
CA ASN A 102 -18.84 -29.82 0.55
C ASN A 102 -18.91 -31.27 0.13
N PHE A 103 -18.07 -32.12 0.73
CA PHE A 103 -18.05 -33.56 0.51
C PHE A 103 -18.59 -34.29 1.74
N ASN A 104 -19.59 -35.12 1.55
CA ASN A 104 -20.16 -35.98 2.56
C ASN A 104 -20.01 -37.44 2.15
N ILE A 105 -19.26 -38.24 2.90
CA ILE A 105 -18.98 -39.64 2.63
C ILE A 105 -19.59 -40.44 3.77
N ASN A 106 -20.51 -41.35 3.43
CA ASN A 106 -21.10 -42.31 4.35
C ASN A 106 -20.71 -43.73 3.91
N TYR A 107 -19.95 -44.42 4.75
CA TYR A 107 -19.58 -45.81 4.48
C TYR A 107 -19.76 -46.66 5.74
N LYS A 108 -20.74 -47.56 5.70
CA LYS A 108 -21.09 -48.44 6.84
C LYS A 108 -21.37 -47.62 8.12
N ARG A 109 -20.43 -47.63 9.08
CA ARG A 109 -20.51 -46.93 10.37
C ARG A 109 -19.68 -45.64 10.37
N PHE A 110 -19.02 -45.32 9.26
CA PHE A 110 -18.19 -44.12 9.13
C PHE A 110 -18.94 -43.04 8.36
N ASN A 111 -18.97 -41.85 8.93
CA ASN A 111 -19.47 -40.65 8.30
C ASN A 111 -18.32 -39.62 8.31
N ALA A 112 -17.97 -39.08 7.16
CA ALA A 112 -16.99 -38.02 7.03
C ALA A 112 -17.64 -36.85 6.28
N SER A 113 -17.42 -35.63 6.78
CA SER A 113 -17.82 -34.40 6.12
C SER A 113 -16.59 -33.49 6.01
N ILE A 114 -16.33 -33.01 4.81
CA ILE A 114 -15.22 -32.11 4.51
C ILE A 114 -15.78 -30.91 3.78
N LEU A 115 -15.56 -29.73 4.35
CA LEU A 115 -15.95 -28.46 3.76
C LEU A 115 -14.69 -27.66 3.40
N PHE A 116 -14.60 -27.24 2.15
CA PHE A 116 -13.62 -26.26 1.67
C PHE A 116 -14.35 -25.02 1.23
N ASN A 117 -13.88 -23.87 1.67
CA ASN A 117 -14.32 -22.58 1.15
C ASN A 117 -13.11 -21.67 1.00
N GLY A 118 -13.19 -20.77 0.05
CA GLY A 118 -12.13 -19.81 -0.17
C GLY A 118 -12.59 -18.63 -1.01
N VAL A 119 -11.74 -17.66 -1.06
CA VAL A 119 -11.90 -16.40 -1.79
C VAL A 119 -10.66 -16.20 -2.65
N PHE A 120 -10.83 -15.67 -3.84
CA PHE A 120 -9.74 -15.46 -4.77
C PHE A 120 -9.82 -14.08 -5.43
N GLY A 121 -8.67 -13.43 -5.62
CA GLY A 121 -8.51 -12.21 -6.40
C GLY A 121 -8.82 -10.92 -5.62
N ASN A 122 -8.99 -11.00 -4.30
CA ASN A 122 -9.15 -9.79 -3.48
C ASN A 122 -7.83 -9.34 -2.87
N ASP A 123 -7.64 -8.04 -2.79
CA ASP A 123 -6.54 -7.43 -2.05
C ASP A 123 -6.95 -7.06 -0.62
N ILE A 124 -5.98 -7.04 0.27
CA ILE A 124 -6.14 -6.53 1.63
C ILE A 124 -5.12 -5.45 1.94
N ALA A 125 -5.54 -4.40 2.64
CA ALA A 125 -4.63 -3.38 3.15
C ALA A 125 -4.12 -3.78 4.55
N ASN A 126 -2.87 -4.24 4.63
CA ASN A 126 -2.24 -4.65 5.87
C ASN A 126 -1.60 -3.47 6.60
N GLY A 127 -2.38 -2.79 7.41
CA GLY A 127 -1.90 -1.65 8.20
C GLY A 127 -0.78 -1.96 9.21
N ASN A 128 -0.53 -3.24 9.53
CA ASN A 128 0.58 -3.62 10.41
C ASN A 128 1.93 -3.42 9.71
N LEU A 129 1.99 -3.58 8.39
CA LEU A 129 3.23 -3.39 7.63
C LEU A 129 3.78 -1.97 7.77
N LEU A 130 2.91 -0.98 7.89
CA LEU A 130 3.34 0.41 8.12
C LEU A 130 4.10 0.57 9.44
N GLN A 131 3.72 -0.18 10.45
CA GLN A 131 4.37 -0.08 11.76
C GLN A 131 5.60 -0.97 11.85
N LEU A 132 5.52 -2.16 11.28
CA LEU A 132 6.58 -3.15 11.38
C LEU A 132 7.72 -2.88 10.40
N ASN A 133 7.41 -2.29 9.25
CA ASN A 133 8.37 -2.09 8.17
C ASN A 133 8.82 -0.63 8.01
N ASN A 134 8.19 0.28 8.76
CA ASN A 134 8.57 1.67 8.77
C ASN A 134 9.30 2.01 10.08
N ALA A 135 10.59 2.31 9.97
CA ALA A 135 11.42 2.74 11.08
C ALA A 135 11.19 4.21 11.47
N GLU A 136 10.04 4.76 11.13
CA GLU A 136 9.70 6.14 11.41
C GLU A 136 9.58 6.39 12.91
N GLY A 137 10.60 6.99 13.49
CA GLY A 137 10.62 7.83 14.70
C GLY A 137 9.76 7.47 15.92
N LEU A 138 9.06 6.36 15.89
CA LEU A 138 8.30 5.86 17.03
C LEU A 138 9.26 5.13 17.99
N THR A 139 9.90 5.91 18.83
CA THR A 139 10.95 5.45 19.77
C THR A 139 10.55 4.31 20.71
N TYR A 140 9.27 3.91 20.68
CA TYR A 140 8.70 2.87 21.53
C TYR A 140 8.22 1.62 20.76
N LEU A 141 8.35 1.59 19.43
CA LEU A 141 7.99 0.42 18.61
C LEU A 141 9.25 -0.20 18.00
N ASN A 142 9.28 -1.52 18.01
CA ASN A 142 10.27 -2.27 17.27
C ASN A 142 9.82 -2.46 15.83
N ILE A 143 10.78 -2.44 14.91
CA ILE A 143 10.58 -2.84 13.52
C ILE A 143 10.74 -4.35 13.37
N SER A 144 10.24 -4.91 12.28
CA SER A 144 10.43 -6.33 11.98
C SER A 144 11.93 -6.63 11.77
N PRO A 145 12.40 -7.84 12.13
CA PRO A 145 13.78 -8.24 11.83
C PRO A 145 14.10 -8.14 10.34
N ASP A 146 13.13 -8.45 9.50
CA ASP A 146 13.26 -8.41 8.05
C ASP A 146 13.50 -6.96 7.56
N ALA A 147 12.68 -6.01 8.00
CA ALA A 147 12.88 -4.59 7.71
C ALA A 147 14.22 -4.07 8.24
N TYR A 148 14.68 -4.57 9.41
CA TYR A 148 15.96 -4.17 9.97
C TYR A 148 17.15 -4.65 9.15
N TYR A 149 17.16 -5.93 8.75
CA TYR A 149 18.29 -6.52 8.02
C TYR A 149 18.33 -6.10 6.56
N ASN A 150 17.16 -5.90 5.92
CA ASN A 150 17.02 -5.58 4.51
C ASN A 150 16.77 -4.08 4.24
N ALA A 151 16.87 -3.22 5.28
CA ALA A 151 16.79 -1.78 5.12
C ALA A 151 17.91 -1.25 4.21
N TRP A 152 17.56 -0.29 3.37
CA TRP A 152 18.53 0.41 2.56
C TRP A 152 19.64 1.04 3.43
N ARG A 153 20.88 0.88 3.00
CA ARG A 153 22.08 1.47 3.64
C ARG A 153 22.97 2.02 2.55
N PRO A 154 23.66 3.16 2.79
CA PRO A 154 24.65 3.66 1.86
C PRO A 154 25.77 2.62 1.73
N GLY A 155 25.89 2.03 0.53
CA GLY A 155 26.93 1.07 0.21
C GLY A 155 28.21 1.74 -0.25
N ASN A 156 29.31 0.98 -0.24
CA ASN A 156 30.48 1.32 -1.03
C ASN A 156 30.09 1.24 -2.52
N ALA A 157 30.59 2.16 -3.35
CA ALA A 157 30.26 2.24 -4.75
C ALA A 157 30.43 0.87 -5.44
N GLY A 158 29.32 0.26 -5.89
CA GLY A 158 29.29 -1.02 -6.58
C GLY A 158 28.64 -2.17 -5.82
N GLU A 159 28.25 -2.01 -4.57
CA GLU A 159 27.55 -3.03 -3.81
C GLU A 159 26.04 -2.85 -3.97
N ILE A 160 25.35 -3.85 -4.55
CA ILE A 160 23.89 -3.91 -4.59
C ILE A 160 23.43 -4.24 -3.17
N ILE A 161 23.05 -3.23 -2.40
CA ILE A 161 22.50 -3.43 -1.08
C ILE A 161 20.98 -3.50 -1.20
N TYR A 162 20.41 -4.44 -0.50
CA TYR A 162 19.01 -4.79 -0.42
C TYR A 162 18.10 -3.56 -0.45
N ASN A 163 17.20 -3.51 -1.45
CA ASN A 163 16.34 -2.36 -1.75
C ASN A 163 14.88 -2.63 -1.43
N GLU A 164 14.62 -3.54 -0.51
CA GLU A 164 13.25 -3.97 -0.21
C GLU A 164 12.57 -3.04 0.79
N TYR A 165 13.35 -2.49 1.73
CA TYR A 165 12.85 -1.58 2.75
C TYR A 165 13.57 -0.24 2.71
N PRO A 166 12.89 0.88 3.04
CA PRO A 166 13.51 2.18 3.09
C PRO A 166 14.60 2.25 4.17
N ARG A 167 15.39 3.31 4.13
CA ARG A 167 16.42 3.55 5.14
C ARG A 167 15.83 3.63 6.54
N ILE A 168 16.55 3.14 7.53
CA ILE A 168 16.18 3.28 8.94
C ILE A 168 16.21 4.77 9.33
N GLY A 169 15.14 5.25 9.98
CA GLY A 169 14.98 6.66 10.30
C GLY A 169 14.38 7.48 9.16
N TYR A 170 13.85 6.83 8.14
CA TYR A 170 12.99 7.46 7.16
C TYR A 170 11.82 8.13 7.87
N THR A 171 11.68 9.42 7.67
CA THR A 171 10.53 10.17 8.18
C THR A 171 9.62 10.49 7.02
N THR A 172 8.38 10.13 7.15
CA THR A 172 7.40 10.39 6.09
C THR A 172 6.96 11.86 6.06
N ASN A 173 7.63 12.77 6.71
CA ASN A 173 7.40 14.24 6.75
C ASN A 173 6.13 14.72 6.03
N GLY A 174 4.97 14.10 6.36
CA GLY A 174 3.70 14.39 5.72
C GLY A 174 3.38 13.54 4.49
N GLN A 175 4.21 12.56 4.14
CA GLN A 175 3.89 11.61 3.08
C GLN A 175 2.60 10.86 3.43
N PRO A 176 1.68 10.70 2.50
CA PRO A 176 0.51 9.88 2.71
C PRO A 176 0.97 8.44 2.91
N ALA A 177 0.52 7.86 3.98
CA ALA A 177 0.89 6.52 4.37
C ALA A 177 0.30 5.44 3.46
N MET A 178 -0.64 5.80 2.60
CA MET A 178 -1.31 4.85 1.70
C MET A 178 -0.51 4.69 0.42
N THR A 179 0.26 3.62 0.36
CA THR A 179 0.99 3.17 -0.83
C THR A 179 0.64 1.71 -1.11
N ASP A 180 0.94 1.24 -2.31
CA ASP A 180 0.83 -0.17 -2.72
C ASP A 180 1.64 -1.13 -1.83
N ARG A 181 2.65 -0.66 -1.12
CA ARG A 181 3.52 -1.45 -0.22
C ARG A 181 2.79 -2.10 0.96
N ILE A 182 1.58 -1.68 1.26
CA ILE A 182 0.74 -2.28 2.31
C ILE A 182 -0.37 -3.15 1.74
N ILE A 183 -0.47 -3.24 0.43
CA ILE A 183 -1.46 -4.07 -0.25
C ILE A 183 -0.89 -5.46 -0.42
N GLU A 184 -1.62 -6.45 0.02
CA GLU A 184 -1.28 -7.87 -0.05
C GLU A 184 -2.42 -8.65 -0.70
N ASP A 185 -2.08 -9.78 -1.33
CA ASP A 185 -3.07 -10.73 -1.83
C ASP A 185 -3.84 -11.34 -0.65
N GLY A 186 -5.14 -11.15 -0.65
CA GLY A 186 -6.07 -11.66 0.35
C GLY A 186 -6.72 -12.99 0.00
N SER A 187 -6.31 -13.65 -1.07
CA SER A 187 -6.84 -14.95 -1.50
C SER A 187 -6.57 -16.06 -0.49
N TYR A 188 -7.54 -16.95 -0.25
CA TYR A 188 -7.40 -18.12 0.62
C TYR A 188 -8.32 -19.28 0.27
#